data_0a26ac6a2c565608590000308718f67f
#
_entry.id   0a26ac6a2c565608590000308718f67f
#
_cell.length_a   1.000
_cell.length_b   1.000
_cell.length_c   1.000
_cell.angle_alpha   90.00
_cell.angle_beta   90.00
_cell.angle_gamma   90.00
#
_symmetry.space_group_name_H-M   'P 1'
#
loop_
_entity.id
_entity.type
_entity.pdbx_description
1 polymer ?
#
loop_
_entity_poly.entity_id
_entity_poly.type
_entity_poly.pdbx_seq_one_letter_code
_entity_poly.pdbx_strand_id
1 'polypeptide(L)'
;MILLKCVLITACLSLSFTALASPPADTPSLKTHKALLIGVDGMQYQKLQKAIQQGEAPNIARLHLYKSYTGGVLGSSTQQPTVSGPGWTTILTGSWVDRHQVNANDEALRNQAPSLFKQLKLAFPERKTASIVSWNVINENFAEDITQGYIDLPIKCSGVDPCVVDKVSHELESGQPDLLFAHFDEPDITGHRLGFTPQYQQAIHTVDGQVGQILQALQHREKAHPEEDWLVIVLPDHGRHLPEGKDHGEQTLSEKTTFIAMNKTGNAQLSAPVGNPPNQDFKGLYGFASQADISPTVLAWLGVKPDLTRYAMDGMPLIGPVGVRQLTVQQQPEGGQISLSWRTEKPSGKPVQIYRDGQLIASLTDHDHRYIDKDVQGQNGVVNYTVVLHQVPVSRLITLGSKAP
;
A
#
# COMPACT_ATOMS: atom_id res chain seq x y z
N MET A 1 -46.04 -86.05 -44.77
CA MET A 1 -44.72 -86.00 -44.11
C MET A 1 -44.26 -84.57 -44.14
N ILE A 2 -44.62 -83.82 -43.13
CA ILE A 2 -44.33 -82.34 -43.06
C ILE A 2 -43.51 -82.11 -41.78
N LEU A 3 -42.26 -81.70 -41.95
CA LEU A 3 -41.37 -81.38 -40.83
C LEU A 3 -41.69 -79.94 -40.30
N LEU A 4 -41.96 -79.85 -39.01
CA LEU A 4 -42.19 -78.63 -38.28
C LEU A 4 -40.83 -78.21 -37.69
N LYS A 5 -40.33 -77.02 -38.12
CA LYS A 5 -39.14 -76.42 -37.54
C LYS A 5 -39.55 -75.52 -36.39
N CYS A 6 -39.14 -75.83 -35.18
CA CYS A 6 -39.22 -74.89 -34.05
C CYS A 6 -38.11 -73.84 -34.12
N VAL A 7 -38.48 -72.56 -34.08
CA VAL A 7 -37.55 -71.45 -33.90
C VAL A 7 -37.58 -71.03 -32.44
N LEU A 8 -36.43 -71.20 -31.73
CA LEU A 8 -36.25 -70.65 -30.39
C LEU A 8 -35.83 -69.15 -30.57
N ILE A 9 -36.60 -68.23 -30.00
CA ILE A 9 -36.25 -66.83 -29.87
C ILE A 9 -35.67 -66.66 -28.51
N THR A 10 -34.35 -66.39 -28.42
CA THR A 10 -33.64 -66.01 -27.20
C THR A 10 -33.74 -64.46 -27.06
N ALA A 11 -34.48 -63.99 -26.08
CA ALA A 11 -34.55 -62.58 -25.71
C ALA A 11 -33.36 -62.22 -24.82
N CYS A 12 -32.43 -61.48 -25.33
CA CYS A 12 -31.37 -60.84 -24.53
C CYS A 12 -31.94 -59.58 -23.85
N LEU A 13 -32.11 -59.59 -22.53
CA LEU A 13 -32.36 -58.42 -21.70
C LEU A 13 -31.01 -57.66 -21.52
N SER A 14 -30.81 -56.54 -22.18
CA SER A 14 -29.72 -55.62 -21.92
C SER A 14 -30.10 -54.72 -20.75
N LEU A 15 -29.50 -54.96 -19.58
CA LEU A 15 -29.53 -53.99 -18.45
C LEU A 15 -28.64 -52.81 -18.80
N SER A 16 -29.23 -51.65 -19.08
CA SER A 16 -28.53 -50.39 -19.19
C SER A 16 -28.26 -49.86 -17.79
N PHE A 17 -26.99 -49.95 -17.34
CA PHE A 17 -26.51 -49.20 -16.16
C PHE A 17 -26.36 -47.74 -16.54
N THR A 18 -27.30 -46.88 -16.10
CA THR A 18 -27.07 -45.41 -16.08
C THR A 18 -26.08 -45.11 -14.95
N ALA A 19 -24.83 -44.85 -15.32
CA ALA A 19 -23.86 -44.26 -14.39
C ALA A 19 -24.37 -42.89 -14.00
N LEU A 20 -24.77 -42.70 -12.76
CA LEU A 20 -24.97 -41.39 -12.16
C LEU A 20 -23.61 -40.68 -12.16
N ALA A 21 -23.44 -39.68 -13.05
CA ALA A 21 -22.30 -38.80 -13.01
C ALA A 21 -22.31 -38.06 -11.68
N SER A 22 -21.26 -38.26 -10.88
CA SER A 22 -21.03 -37.41 -9.70
C SER A 22 -21.01 -35.94 -10.11
N PRO A 23 -21.62 -35.03 -9.33
CA PRO A 23 -21.53 -33.60 -9.64
C PRO A 23 -20.05 -33.23 -9.74
N PRO A 24 -19.66 -32.33 -10.66
CA PRO A 24 -18.29 -31.88 -10.75
C PRO A 24 -17.86 -31.31 -9.39
N ALA A 25 -16.70 -31.72 -8.90
CA ALA A 25 -16.11 -31.17 -7.70
C ALA A 25 -16.05 -29.64 -7.90
N ASP A 26 -16.60 -28.90 -6.94
CA ASP A 26 -16.56 -27.42 -6.93
C ASP A 26 -15.12 -26.97 -7.19
N THR A 27 -14.88 -26.47 -8.39
CA THR A 27 -13.63 -25.75 -8.69
C THR A 27 -13.64 -24.54 -7.77
N PRO A 28 -12.62 -24.33 -6.91
CA PRO A 28 -12.60 -23.17 -6.04
C PRO A 28 -12.80 -21.92 -6.90
N SER A 29 -13.90 -21.21 -6.70
CA SER A 29 -14.14 -19.92 -7.35
C SER A 29 -12.98 -19.00 -7.00
N LEU A 30 -12.27 -18.49 -8.00
CA LEU A 30 -11.22 -17.50 -7.77
C LEU A 30 -11.86 -16.29 -7.09
N LYS A 31 -11.43 -16.02 -5.86
CA LYS A 31 -11.96 -14.88 -5.10
C LYS A 31 -11.64 -13.56 -5.78
N THR A 32 -12.60 -12.65 -5.75
CA THR A 32 -12.41 -11.27 -6.22
C THR A 32 -11.71 -10.47 -5.12
N HIS A 33 -10.51 -10.02 -5.38
CA HIS A 33 -9.75 -9.21 -4.43
C HIS A 33 -10.28 -7.78 -4.36
N LYS A 34 -10.45 -7.28 -3.13
CA LYS A 34 -10.89 -5.93 -2.79
C LYS A 34 -10.02 -5.35 -1.69
N ALA A 35 -10.03 -4.02 -1.50
CA ALA A 35 -9.19 -3.39 -0.51
C ALA A 35 -9.92 -2.29 0.27
N LEU A 36 -9.70 -2.27 1.58
CA LEU A 36 -10.13 -1.23 2.52
C LEU A 36 -8.90 -0.67 3.22
N LEU A 37 -8.60 0.61 2.95
CA LEU A 37 -7.52 1.35 3.56
C LEU A 37 -8.12 2.35 4.55
N ILE A 38 -7.73 2.27 5.83
CA ILE A 38 -8.23 3.13 6.91
C ILE A 38 -7.08 3.96 7.44
N GLY A 39 -7.13 5.26 7.21
CA GLY A 39 -6.21 6.25 7.74
C GLY A 39 -6.67 6.78 9.09
N VAL A 40 -5.76 6.89 10.05
CA VAL A 40 -5.99 7.43 11.41
C VAL A 40 -4.96 8.50 11.68
N ASP A 41 -5.30 9.77 11.44
CA ASP A 41 -4.36 10.89 11.43
C ASP A 41 -3.62 11.06 12.75
N GLY A 42 -2.31 11.29 12.66
CA GLY A 42 -1.46 11.62 13.80
C GLY A 42 -1.41 10.59 14.93
N MET A 43 -1.84 9.33 14.70
CA MET A 43 -1.86 8.29 15.73
C MET A 43 -0.45 7.81 16.06
N GLN A 44 0.06 8.20 17.22
CA GLN A 44 1.41 7.86 17.67
C GLN A 44 1.56 6.37 17.98
N TYR A 45 2.56 5.71 17.35
CA TYR A 45 2.76 4.26 17.44
C TYR A 45 2.87 3.73 18.87
N GLN A 46 3.70 4.37 19.73
CA GLN A 46 3.86 3.92 21.11
C GLN A 46 2.58 4.11 21.96
N LYS A 47 1.77 5.13 21.63
CA LYS A 47 0.48 5.34 22.32
C LYS A 47 -0.55 4.28 21.91
N LEU A 48 -0.59 3.91 20.63
CA LEU A 48 -1.40 2.78 20.19
C LEU A 48 -0.95 1.46 20.83
N GLN A 49 0.37 1.18 20.85
CA GLN A 49 0.88 -0.04 21.48
C GLN A 49 0.44 -0.12 22.96
N LYS A 50 0.51 1.00 23.69
CA LYS A 50 0.05 1.08 25.06
C LYS A 50 -1.46 0.84 25.18
N ALA A 51 -2.27 1.45 24.30
CA ALA A 51 -3.72 1.25 24.25
C ALA A 51 -4.08 -0.23 24.02
N ILE A 52 -3.39 -0.90 23.09
CA ILE A 52 -3.56 -2.34 22.84
C ILE A 52 -3.22 -3.17 24.10
N GLN A 53 -2.10 -2.89 24.75
CA GLN A 53 -1.69 -3.60 25.97
C GLN A 53 -2.69 -3.41 27.13
N GLN A 54 -3.37 -2.27 27.17
CA GLN A 54 -4.38 -1.94 28.18
C GLN A 54 -5.80 -2.43 27.79
N GLY A 55 -5.99 -3.01 26.59
CA GLY A 55 -7.29 -3.43 26.09
C GLY A 55 -8.18 -2.28 25.62
N GLU A 56 -7.60 -1.09 25.41
CA GLU A 56 -8.31 0.13 25.00
C GLU A 56 -8.40 0.28 23.47
N ALA A 57 -7.68 -0.53 22.70
CA ALA A 57 -7.75 -0.59 21.23
C ALA A 57 -7.94 -2.04 20.74
N PRO A 58 -9.06 -2.71 21.11
CA PRO A 58 -9.27 -4.14 20.82
C PRO A 58 -9.52 -4.43 19.35
N ASN A 59 -9.97 -3.48 18.54
CA ASN A 59 -10.32 -3.70 17.13
C ASN A 59 -9.08 -3.68 16.25
N ILE A 60 -8.20 -2.69 16.42
CA ILE A 60 -6.90 -2.63 15.72
C ILE A 60 -6.00 -3.77 16.20
N ALA A 61 -6.09 -4.20 17.46
CA ALA A 61 -5.33 -5.32 18.02
C ALA A 61 -5.60 -6.68 17.35
N ARG A 62 -6.70 -6.81 16.58
CA ARG A 62 -7.00 -8.03 15.78
C ARG A 62 -6.18 -8.13 14.51
N LEU A 63 -5.57 -7.03 14.10
CA LEU A 63 -4.72 -6.95 12.91
C LEU A 63 -3.25 -7.24 13.28
N HIS A 64 -2.46 -7.66 12.31
CA HIS A 64 -1.02 -7.78 12.48
C HIS A 64 -0.39 -6.39 12.49
N LEU A 65 0.10 -5.95 13.64
CA LEU A 65 0.70 -4.63 13.84
C LEU A 65 2.21 -4.67 13.58
N TYR A 66 2.68 -3.88 12.66
CA TYR A 66 4.09 -3.74 12.30
C TYR A 66 4.56 -2.30 12.46
N LYS A 67 5.80 -2.12 12.93
CA LYS A 67 6.46 -0.82 12.93
C LYS A 67 6.82 -0.42 11.49
N SER A 68 6.63 0.86 11.17
CA SER A 68 6.98 1.45 9.87
C SER A 68 7.51 2.86 10.03
N TYR A 69 7.83 3.53 8.90
CA TYR A 69 8.23 4.92 8.92
C TYR A 69 7.59 5.77 7.83
N THR A 70 7.59 7.07 8.08
CA THR A 70 7.14 8.14 7.18
C THR A 70 8.23 9.19 6.97
N GLY A 71 7.92 10.24 6.20
CA GLY A 71 8.74 11.45 6.06
C GLY A 71 9.98 11.28 5.18
N GLY A 72 10.05 10.22 4.36
CA GLY A 72 11.20 9.96 3.50
C GLY A 72 12.49 9.68 4.27
N VAL A 73 13.64 9.77 3.59
CA VAL A 73 14.96 9.56 4.18
C VAL A 73 15.64 10.92 4.39
N LEU A 74 16.04 11.20 5.62
CA LEU A 74 16.70 12.47 6.00
C LEU A 74 17.94 12.73 5.13
N GLY A 75 18.08 13.94 4.62
CA GLY A 75 19.19 14.36 3.76
C GLY A 75 19.13 13.86 2.33
N SER A 76 18.01 13.24 1.90
CA SER A 76 17.81 12.81 0.51
C SER A 76 16.69 13.60 -0.17
N SER A 77 16.53 13.42 -1.50
CA SER A 77 15.42 14.04 -2.26
C SER A 77 14.04 13.59 -1.79
N THR A 78 13.96 12.44 -1.10
CA THR A 78 12.70 11.90 -0.58
C THR A 78 12.28 12.51 0.75
N GLN A 79 13.17 13.33 1.38
CA GLN A 79 12.86 13.98 2.65
C GLN A 79 11.66 14.92 2.52
N GLN A 80 10.65 14.73 3.35
CA GLN A 80 9.43 15.55 3.37
C GLN A 80 9.00 15.83 4.81
N PRO A 81 8.29 16.93 5.08
CA PRO A 81 7.74 17.21 6.40
C PRO A 81 6.86 16.04 6.89
N THR A 82 6.91 15.77 8.19
CA THR A 82 6.06 14.76 8.85
C THR A 82 4.69 15.37 9.17
N VAL A 83 3.97 15.81 8.13
CA VAL A 83 2.65 16.42 8.19
C VAL A 83 1.67 15.70 7.25
N SER A 84 0.38 15.93 7.44
CA SER A 84 -0.70 15.12 6.83
C SER A 84 -0.72 15.17 5.30
N GLY A 85 -0.58 16.35 4.67
CA GLY A 85 -0.61 16.47 3.21
C GLY A 85 0.42 15.57 2.51
N PRO A 86 1.73 15.72 2.77
CA PRO A 86 2.77 14.82 2.26
C PRO A 86 2.57 13.36 2.67
N GLY A 87 2.17 13.11 3.92
CA GLY A 87 1.99 11.75 4.45
C GLY A 87 0.90 10.98 3.69
N TRP A 88 -0.30 11.54 3.61
CA TRP A 88 -1.41 10.91 2.88
C TRP A 88 -1.12 10.80 1.38
N THR A 89 -0.46 11.80 0.79
CA THR A 89 -0.08 11.72 -0.62
C THR A 89 0.91 10.59 -0.88
N THR A 90 1.91 10.40 -0.01
CA THR A 90 2.82 9.24 -0.09
C THR A 90 2.08 7.91 0.00
N ILE A 91 1.16 7.78 0.96
CA ILE A 91 0.36 6.57 1.14
C ILE A 91 -0.46 6.24 -0.11
N LEU A 92 -1.09 7.26 -0.71
CA LEU A 92 -2.00 7.11 -1.85
C LEU A 92 -1.31 7.08 -3.22
N THR A 93 0.01 7.30 -3.29
CA THR A 93 0.78 7.24 -4.55
C THR A 93 1.89 6.19 -4.55
N GLY A 94 2.38 5.77 -3.37
CA GLY A 94 3.56 4.93 -3.22
C GLY A 94 4.87 5.66 -3.53
N SER A 95 4.84 7.00 -3.52
CA SER A 95 5.94 7.87 -3.94
C SER A 95 6.22 8.93 -2.88
N TRP A 96 7.46 9.42 -2.79
CA TRP A 96 7.84 10.51 -1.90
C TRP A 96 7.67 11.88 -2.58
N VAL A 97 7.93 12.95 -1.82
CA VAL A 97 7.72 14.35 -2.24
C VAL A 97 8.44 14.76 -3.51
N ASP A 98 9.60 14.18 -3.80
CA ASP A 98 10.34 14.43 -5.05
C ASP A 98 9.54 14.04 -6.31
N ARG A 99 8.54 13.17 -6.18
CA ARG A 99 7.61 12.78 -7.25
C ARG A 99 6.25 13.45 -7.11
N HIS A 100 5.60 13.33 -5.93
CA HIS A 100 4.22 13.79 -5.78
C HIS A 100 4.07 15.30 -5.56
N GLN A 101 5.14 16.02 -5.17
CA GLN A 101 5.22 17.48 -5.04
C GLN A 101 4.27 18.12 -4.01
N VAL A 102 3.56 17.35 -3.20
CA VAL A 102 2.77 17.84 -2.06
C VAL A 102 3.68 17.90 -0.84
N ASN A 103 4.08 19.09 -0.42
CA ASN A 103 5.08 19.30 0.63
C ASN A 103 4.55 20.05 1.86
N ALA A 104 3.25 20.32 1.93
CA ALA A 104 2.59 21.03 3.03
C ALA A 104 1.11 20.62 3.15
N ASN A 105 0.47 21.02 4.24
CA ASN A 105 -0.97 20.94 4.45
C ASN A 105 -1.68 22.12 3.73
N ASP A 106 -1.66 22.09 2.41
CA ASP A 106 -2.22 23.15 1.56
C ASP A 106 -3.19 22.54 0.54
N GLU A 107 -4.45 22.98 0.59
CA GLU A 107 -5.52 22.56 -0.32
C GLU A 107 -5.29 23.01 -1.77
N ALA A 108 -4.42 23.98 -2.03
CA ALA A 108 -4.08 24.42 -3.38
C ALA A 108 -3.05 23.48 -4.06
N LEU A 109 -2.31 22.69 -3.30
CA LEU A 109 -1.36 21.73 -3.86
C LEU A 109 -2.07 20.62 -4.59
N ARG A 110 -1.46 20.14 -5.68
CA ARG A 110 -1.98 19.01 -6.48
C ARG A 110 -0.92 17.93 -6.58
N ASN A 111 -1.33 16.71 -6.31
CA ASN A 111 -0.49 15.54 -6.49
C ASN A 111 -0.05 15.41 -7.96
N GLN A 112 1.25 15.23 -8.20
CA GLN A 112 1.84 15.05 -9.52
C GLN A 112 2.16 13.57 -9.84
N ALA A 113 2.17 12.68 -8.84
CA ALA A 113 2.44 11.26 -9.05
C ALA A 113 1.15 10.49 -9.36
N PRO A 114 1.20 9.39 -10.14
CA PRO A 114 0.03 8.55 -10.36
C PRO A 114 -0.49 7.97 -9.04
N SER A 115 -1.75 8.26 -8.69
CA SER A 115 -2.36 7.69 -7.50
C SER A 115 -2.68 6.20 -7.67
N LEU A 116 -2.90 5.51 -6.56
CA LEU A 116 -3.36 4.13 -6.57
C LEU A 116 -4.74 4.00 -7.24
N PHE A 117 -5.62 5.02 -7.12
CA PHE A 117 -6.92 5.06 -7.79
C PHE A 117 -6.76 5.12 -9.30
N LYS A 118 -5.94 6.05 -9.80
CA LYS A 118 -5.62 6.20 -11.23
C LYS A 118 -5.03 4.92 -11.79
N GLN A 119 -4.04 4.32 -11.11
CA GLN A 119 -3.39 3.10 -11.57
C GLN A 119 -4.35 1.91 -11.62
N LEU A 120 -5.24 1.78 -10.61
CA LEU A 120 -6.29 0.76 -10.60
C LEU A 120 -7.26 0.94 -11.78
N LYS A 121 -7.77 2.16 -12.00
CA LYS A 121 -8.73 2.46 -13.07
C LYS A 121 -8.13 2.33 -14.48
N LEU A 122 -6.83 2.63 -14.63
CA LEU A 122 -6.14 2.41 -15.91
C LEU A 122 -5.97 0.91 -16.24
N ALA A 123 -5.80 0.06 -15.20
CA ALA A 123 -5.71 -1.38 -15.38
C ALA A 123 -7.09 -2.05 -15.50
N PHE A 124 -8.07 -1.56 -14.76
CA PHE A 124 -9.43 -2.12 -14.64
C PHE A 124 -10.45 -0.97 -14.56
N PRO A 125 -10.90 -0.41 -15.69
CA PRO A 125 -11.80 0.75 -15.73
C PRO A 125 -13.14 0.54 -15.02
N GLU A 126 -13.61 -0.71 -14.94
CA GLU A 126 -14.88 -1.10 -14.29
C GLU A 126 -14.82 -1.10 -12.76
N ARG A 127 -13.62 -1.19 -12.18
CA ARG A 127 -13.44 -1.24 -10.71
C ARG A 127 -13.94 0.05 -10.06
N LYS A 128 -14.64 -0.09 -8.93
CA LYS A 128 -15.22 1.02 -8.19
C LYS A 128 -14.31 1.48 -7.06
N THR A 129 -14.11 2.79 -6.99
CA THR A 129 -13.19 3.43 -6.06
C THR A 129 -13.92 4.47 -5.20
N ALA A 130 -13.58 4.54 -3.93
CA ALA A 130 -14.13 5.55 -3.03
C ALA A 130 -13.02 6.16 -2.16
N SER A 131 -13.14 7.48 -1.90
CA SER A 131 -12.30 8.24 -0.97
C SER A 131 -13.21 9.03 -0.04
N ILE A 132 -13.33 8.58 1.21
CA ILE A 132 -14.23 9.14 2.23
C ILE A 132 -13.38 9.69 3.35
N VAL A 133 -13.25 11.02 3.43
CA VAL A 133 -12.26 11.68 4.27
C VAL A 133 -12.90 12.64 5.25
N SER A 134 -12.40 12.64 6.49
CA SER A 134 -12.72 13.65 7.49
C SER A 134 -12.03 14.97 7.16
N TRP A 135 -10.72 14.95 6.92
CA TRP A 135 -9.96 16.12 6.49
C TRP A 135 -10.00 16.30 4.96
N ASN A 136 -10.71 17.35 4.52
CA ASN A 136 -11.05 17.54 3.11
C ASN A 136 -9.84 17.77 2.19
N VAL A 137 -8.73 18.30 2.71
CA VAL A 137 -7.52 18.62 1.92
C VAL A 137 -6.97 17.41 1.17
N ILE A 138 -7.16 16.20 1.71
CA ILE A 138 -6.77 14.98 0.98
C ILE A 138 -7.45 14.93 -0.39
N ASN A 139 -8.77 15.06 -0.44
CA ASN A 139 -9.51 15.03 -1.71
C ASN A 139 -9.21 16.24 -2.60
N GLU A 140 -8.84 17.40 -2.03
CA GLU A 140 -8.38 18.56 -2.82
C GLU A 140 -7.03 18.30 -3.50
N ASN A 141 -6.08 17.66 -2.80
CA ASN A 141 -4.80 17.30 -3.39
C ASN A 141 -4.95 16.28 -4.55
N PHE A 142 -6.04 15.50 -4.57
CA PHE A 142 -6.39 14.55 -5.64
C PHE A 142 -7.55 15.02 -6.53
N ALA A 143 -7.83 16.34 -6.61
CA ALA A 143 -8.95 16.90 -7.37
C ALA A 143 -8.90 16.54 -8.87
N GLU A 144 -7.71 16.37 -9.44
CA GLU A 144 -7.56 15.91 -10.83
C GLU A 144 -8.05 14.48 -11.01
N ASP A 145 -7.71 13.57 -10.11
CA ASP A 145 -8.15 12.17 -10.14
C ASP A 145 -9.68 12.07 -9.98
N ILE A 146 -10.28 12.93 -9.14
CA ILE A 146 -11.73 13.06 -8.98
C ILE A 146 -12.35 13.54 -10.29
N THR A 147 -11.83 14.61 -10.89
CA THR A 147 -12.36 15.19 -12.13
C THR A 147 -12.26 14.23 -13.30
N GLN A 148 -11.22 13.42 -13.36
CA GLN A 148 -11.01 12.42 -14.40
C GLN A 148 -11.76 11.10 -14.15
N GLY A 149 -12.48 10.97 -13.03
CA GLY A 149 -13.26 9.78 -12.69
C GLY A 149 -12.43 8.60 -12.21
N TYR A 150 -11.20 8.83 -11.73
CA TYR A 150 -10.40 7.79 -11.10
C TYR A 150 -10.83 7.52 -9.65
N ILE A 151 -11.51 8.49 -9.01
CA ILE A 151 -12.21 8.34 -7.74
C ILE A 151 -13.71 8.48 -8.01
N ASP A 152 -14.44 7.36 -8.03
CA ASP A 152 -15.88 7.36 -8.35
C ASP A 152 -16.72 8.04 -7.26
N LEU A 153 -16.35 7.85 -6.00
CA LEU A 153 -17.10 8.38 -4.84
C LEU A 153 -16.17 9.18 -3.91
N PRO A 154 -15.95 10.48 -4.16
CA PRO A 154 -15.24 11.35 -3.25
C PRO A 154 -16.22 11.97 -2.25
N ILE A 155 -16.08 11.65 -0.96
CA ILE A 155 -16.91 12.23 0.12
C ILE A 155 -16.02 13.04 1.06
N LYS A 156 -16.46 14.25 1.40
CA LYS A 156 -15.84 15.15 2.36
C LYS A 156 -16.73 15.22 3.61
N CYS A 157 -16.24 14.72 4.74
CA CYS A 157 -16.96 14.74 6.02
C CYS A 157 -16.62 15.98 6.87
N SER A 158 -15.71 16.84 6.44
CA SER A 158 -15.45 18.17 7.01
C SER A 158 -15.19 18.17 8.52
N GLY A 159 -14.27 17.32 8.99
CA GLY A 159 -13.89 17.18 10.41
C GLY A 159 -14.87 16.34 11.24
N VAL A 160 -15.77 15.58 10.62
CA VAL A 160 -16.79 14.80 11.32
C VAL A 160 -16.52 13.31 11.13
N ASP A 161 -15.69 12.70 11.97
CA ASP A 161 -15.34 11.28 11.93
C ASP A 161 -16.53 10.31 11.94
N PRO A 162 -17.61 10.53 12.72
CA PRO A 162 -18.82 9.70 12.61
C PRO A 162 -19.44 9.67 11.20
N CYS A 163 -19.33 10.75 10.42
CA CYS A 163 -19.76 10.74 9.02
C CYS A 163 -18.93 9.76 8.18
N VAL A 164 -17.62 9.64 8.44
CA VAL A 164 -16.77 8.66 7.77
C VAL A 164 -17.27 7.24 8.04
N VAL A 165 -17.57 6.93 9.32
CA VAL A 165 -18.12 5.61 9.72
C VAL A 165 -19.41 5.31 8.96
N ASP A 166 -20.37 6.25 8.97
CA ASP A 166 -21.67 6.08 8.33
C ASP A 166 -21.53 5.84 6.83
N LYS A 167 -20.71 6.65 6.14
CA LYS A 167 -20.55 6.57 4.69
C LYS A 167 -19.81 5.31 4.27
N VAL A 168 -18.73 4.95 4.99
CA VAL A 168 -17.97 3.73 4.72
C VAL A 168 -18.80 2.49 4.97
N SER A 169 -19.53 2.43 6.10
CA SER A 169 -20.42 1.31 6.41
C SER A 169 -21.52 1.17 5.36
N HIS A 170 -22.14 2.28 4.93
CA HIS A 170 -23.14 2.27 3.87
C HIS A 170 -22.57 1.71 2.55
N GLU A 171 -21.36 2.12 2.14
CA GLU A 171 -20.71 1.60 0.93
C GLU A 171 -20.39 0.11 1.06
N LEU A 172 -19.96 -0.36 2.23
CA LEU A 172 -19.71 -1.78 2.46
C LEU A 172 -21.02 -2.60 2.44
N GLU A 173 -22.14 -2.07 2.92
CA GLU A 173 -23.42 -2.77 3.00
C GLU A 173 -24.22 -2.74 1.70
N SER A 174 -24.20 -1.61 0.99
CA SER A 174 -25.11 -1.33 -0.14
C SER A 174 -24.41 -1.01 -1.44
N GLY A 175 -23.12 -0.59 -1.40
CA GLY A 175 -22.29 -0.28 -2.56
C GLY A 175 -21.58 -1.51 -3.12
N GLN A 176 -20.76 -1.26 -4.12
CA GLN A 176 -19.89 -2.29 -4.72
C GLN A 176 -18.46 -1.78 -4.85
N PRO A 177 -17.82 -1.30 -3.77
CA PRO A 177 -16.47 -0.78 -3.85
C PRO A 177 -15.48 -1.91 -4.07
N ASP A 178 -14.46 -1.66 -4.89
CA ASP A 178 -13.29 -2.54 -5.06
C ASP A 178 -12.09 -2.00 -4.28
N LEU A 179 -11.99 -0.66 -4.18
CA LEU A 179 -11.01 0.05 -3.38
C LEU A 179 -11.71 1.16 -2.62
N LEU A 180 -11.63 1.10 -1.30
CA LEU A 180 -12.21 2.09 -0.40
C LEU A 180 -11.11 2.66 0.50
N PHE A 181 -10.93 3.97 0.47
CA PHE A 181 -10.11 4.72 1.40
C PHE A 181 -11.00 5.49 2.36
N ALA A 182 -10.80 5.28 3.66
CA ALA A 182 -11.44 5.98 4.77
C ALA A 182 -10.39 6.76 5.54
N HIS A 183 -10.68 8.00 5.97
CA HIS A 183 -9.75 8.79 6.75
C HIS A 183 -10.44 9.42 7.95
N PHE A 184 -9.87 9.22 9.14
CA PHE A 184 -10.25 9.83 10.42
C PHE A 184 -9.27 10.93 10.79
N ASP A 185 -9.78 12.06 11.26
CA ASP A 185 -9.00 13.24 11.66
C ASP A 185 -8.53 13.17 13.13
N GLU A 186 -9.17 12.34 13.94
CA GLU A 186 -8.72 12.00 15.27
C GLU A 186 -7.74 10.78 15.22
N PRO A 187 -6.74 10.71 16.11
CA PRO A 187 -6.53 11.53 17.30
C PRO A 187 -5.67 12.79 17.07
N ASP A 188 -5.41 13.20 15.82
CA ASP A 188 -4.52 14.34 15.52
C ASP A 188 -5.07 15.67 16.05
N ILE A 189 -6.36 15.96 15.82
CA ILE A 189 -7.02 17.18 16.35
C ILE A 189 -6.87 17.28 17.87
N THR A 190 -7.10 16.18 18.58
CA THR A 190 -6.93 16.14 20.05
C THR A 190 -5.46 16.32 20.42
N GLY A 191 -4.53 15.75 19.66
CA GLY A 191 -3.10 15.94 19.83
C GLY A 191 -2.70 17.41 19.75
N HIS A 192 -3.08 18.13 18.69
CA HIS A 192 -2.81 19.56 18.54
C HIS A 192 -3.34 20.41 19.68
N ARG A 193 -4.54 20.12 20.13
CA ARG A 193 -5.19 20.90 21.20
C ARG A 193 -4.61 20.63 22.57
N LEU A 194 -4.34 19.39 22.91
CA LEU A 194 -4.10 18.94 24.27
C LEU A 194 -2.78 18.19 24.46
N GLY A 195 -2.15 17.72 23.38
CA GLY A 195 -0.97 16.86 23.46
C GLY A 195 -1.30 15.47 24.02
N PHE A 196 -0.29 14.77 24.53
CA PHE A 196 -0.40 13.41 25.07
C PHE A 196 -1.05 13.35 26.45
N THR A 197 -2.26 13.85 26.55
CA THR A 197 -3.11 13.82 27.73
C THR A 197 -3.99 12.56 27.78
N PRO A 198 -4.74 12.32 28.89
CA PRO A 198 -5.77 11.26 28.91
C PRO A 198 -6.81 11.40 27.78
N GLN A 199 -7.09 12.64 27.31
CA GLN A 199 -8.02 12.88 26.21
C GLN A 199 -7.47 12.35 24.87
N TYR A 200 -6.16 12.45 24.62
CA TYR A 200 -5.54 11.83 23.45
C TYR A 200 -5.67 10.29 23.51
N GLN A 201 -5.50 9.70 24.68
CA GLN A 201 -5.71 8.27 24.86
C GLN A 201 -7.18 7.88 24.62
N GLN A 202 -8.12 8.72 25.09
CA GLN A 202 -9.56 8.54 24.82
C GLN A 202 -9.88 8.69 23.33
N ALA A 203 -9.21 9.61 22.62
CA ALA A 203 -9.39 9.75 21.16
C ALA A 203 -8.93 8.47 20.43
N ILE A 204 -7.80 7.87 20.80
CA ILE A 204 -7.36 6.56 20.27
C ILE A 204 -8.45 5.49 20.50
N HIS A 205 -8.99 5.39 21.72
CA HIS A 205 -10.06 4.46 22.04
C HIS A 205 -11.33 4.68 21.19
N THR A 206 -11.70 5.95 21.00
CA THR A 206 -12.87 6.33 20.18
C THR A 206 -12.66 5.92 18.71
N VAL A 207 -11.51 6.24 18.12
CA VAL A 207 -11.19 5.86 16.74
C VAL A 207 -11.10 4.34 16.59
N ASP A 208 -10.53 3.62 17.55
CA ASP A 208 -10.54 2.15 17.53
C ASP A 208 -11.97 1.59 17.50
N GLY A 209 -12.90 2.19 18.26
CA GLY A 209 -14.33 1.84 18.21
C GLY A 209 -14.96 2.12 16.85
N GLN A 210 -14.61 3.23 16.21
CA GLN A 210 -15.07 3.60 14.86
C GLN A 210 -14.50 2.63 13.80
N VAL A 211 -13.22 2.30 13.88
CA VAL A 211 -12.61 1.23 13.07
C VAL A 211 -13.36 -0.09 13.28
N GLY A 212 -13.71 -0.41 14.53
CA GLY A 212 -14.48 -1.61 14.87
C GLY A 212 -15.85 -1.67 14.19
N GLN A 213 -16.57 -0.54 14.08
CA GLN A 213 -17.85 -0.46 13.36
C GLN A 213 -17.68 -0.72 11.87
N ILE A 214 -16.67 -0.13 11.24
CA ILE A 214 -16.34 -0.39 9.82
C ILE A 214 -15.98 -1.86 9.60
N LEU A 215 -15.14 -2.45 10.46
CA LEU A 215 -14.78 -3.87 10.38
C LEU A 215 -15.98 -4.79 10.58
N GLN A 216 -16.97 -4.39 11.37
CA GLN A 216 -18.22 -5.13 11.53
C GLN A 216 -19.07 -5.07 10.25
N ALA A 217 -19.21 -3.90 9.61
CA ALA A 217 -19.88 -3.76 8.33
C ALA A 217 -19.19 -4.61 7.24
N LEU A 218 -17.85 -4.60 7.20
CA LEU A 218 -17.08 -5.47 6.32
C LEU A 218 -17.34 -6.95 6.59
N GLN A 219 -17.39 -7.38 7.84
CA GLN A 219 -17.69 -8.76 8.20
C GLN A 219 -19.11 -9.20 7.75
N HIS A 220 -20.09 -8.30 7.79
CA HIS A 220 -21.42 -8.56 7.24
C HIS A 220 -21.36 -8.73 5.72
N ARG A 221 -20.60 -7.86 5.03
CA ARG A 221 -20.36 -7.98 3.59
C ARG A 221 -19.70 -9.29 3.21
N GLU A 222 -18.63 -9.69 3.88
CA GLU A 222 -17.89 -10.93 3.59
C GLU A 222 -18.77 -12.18 3.77
N LYS A 223 -19.75 -12.14 4.69
CA LYS A 223 -20.75 -13.20 4.85
C LYS A 223 -21.76 -13.24 3.71
N ALA A 224 -22.15 -12.08 3.19
CA ALA A 224 -23.08 -11.96 2.06
C ALA A 224 -22.41 -12.24 0.71
N HIS A 225 -21.10 -11.98 0.62
CA HIS A 225 -20.26 -12.08 -0.58
C HIS A 225 -19.01 -12.93 -0.31
N PRO A 226 -19.16 -14.26 -0.13
CA PRO A 226 -18.04 -15.16 0.19
C PRO A 226 -17.01 -15.29 -0.94
N GLU A 227 -17.35 -14.83 -2.15
CA GLU A 227 -16.47 -14.74 -3.30
C GLU A 227 -15.49 -13.56 -3.22
N GLU A 228 -15.70 -12.61 -2.31
CA GLU A 228 -14.78 -11.48 -2.09
C GLU A 228 -13.67 -11.86 -1.10
N ASP A 229 -12.47 -11.32 -1.33
CA ASP A 229 -11.35 -11.40 -0.40
C ASP A 229 -10.78 -10.01 -0.16
N TRP A 230 -10.92 -9.51 1.06
CA TRP A 230 -10.58 -8.14 1.43
C TRP A 230 -9.20 -8.03 2.07
N LEU A 231 -8.39 -7.14 1.52
CA LEU A 231 -7.21 -6.61 2.21
C LEU A 231 -7.65 -5.41 3.06
N VAL A 232 -7.40 -5.47 4.35
CA VAL A 232 -7.63 -4.36 5.28
C VAL A 232 -6.29 -3.86 5.79
N ILE A 233 -6.06 -2.55 5.68
CA ILE A 233 -4.88 -1.88 6.22
C ILE A 233 -5.34 -0.69 7.08
N VAL A 234 -4.85 -0.59 8.32
CA VAL A 234 -5.01 0.58 9.19
C VAL A 234 -3.64 1.17 9.46
N LEU A 235 -3.49 2.48 9.26
CA LEU A 235 -2.20 3.16 9.43
C LEU A 235 -2.38 4.67 9.70
N PRO A 236 -1.42 5.34 10.37
CA PRO A 236 -1.33 6.79 10.41
C PRO A 236 -0.45 7.31 9.28
N ASP A 237 -0.51 8.58 9.02
CA ASP A 237 0.35 9.32 8.09
C ASP A 237 1.65 9.81 8.75
N HIS A 238 1.62 10.16 10.03
CA HIS A 238 2.77 10.53 10.85
C HIS A 238 2.55 10.19 12.33
N GLY A 239 3.63 10.29 13.11
CA GLY A 239 3.57 10.32 14.56
C GLY A 239 3.58 11.77 15.08
N ARG A 240 3.91 11.96 16.38
CA ARG A 240 3.89 13.28 17.01
C ARG A 240 5.17 13.52 17.80
N HIS A 241 5.54 14.81 17.96
CA HIS A 241 6.73 15.23 18.67
C HIS A 241 6.65 14.85 20.17
N LEU A 242 7.74 14.28 20.69
CA LEU A 242 7.86 13.97 22.11
C LEU A 242 8.54 15.15 22.86
N PRO A 243 8.22 15.37 24.16
CA PRO A 243 7.32 14.57 25.01
C PRO A 243 5.85 15.01 24.97
N GLU A 244 5.54 16.23 24.50
CA GLU A 244 4.23 16.86 24.64
C GLU A 244 3.18 16.30 23.72
N GLY A 245 3.55 15.95 22.47
CA GLY A 245 2.66 15.41 21.46
C GLY A 245 1.71 16.43 20.85
N LYS A 246 1.99 17.75 20.98
CA LYS A 246 1.15 18.81 20.40
C LYS A 246 1.46 19.08 18.93
N ASP A 247 2.73 18.95 18.57
CA ASP A 247 3.23 19.32 17.27
C ASP A 247 3.80 18.12 16.51
N HIS A 248 4.00 18.31 15.22
CA HIS A 248 4.67 17.41 14.28
C HIS A 248 5.17 18.22 13.07
N GLY A 249 5.97 17.62 12.19
CA GLY A 249 6.49 18.28 10.97
C GLY A 249 8.02 18.43 10.94
N GLU A 250 8.70 18.20 12.08
CA GLU A 250 10.15 18.43 12.24
C GLU A 250 10.99 17.18 11.94
N GLN A 251 10.36 16.07 11.53
CA GLN A 251 11.06 14.83 11.23
C GLN A 251 11.84 14.20 12.39
N THR A 252 11.37 14.37 13.61
CA THR A 252 11.96 13.67 14.76
C THR A 252 11.72 12.15 14.66
N LEU A 253 12.51 11.36 15.40
CA LEU A 253 12.32 9.90 15.43
C LEU A 253 10.88 9.50 15.77
N SER A 254 10.25 10.23 16.70
CA SER A 254 8.88 9.95 17.15
C SER A 254 7.82 10.27 16.08
N GLU A 255 8.02 11.35 15.33
CA GLU A 255 7.14 11.72 14.23
C GLU A 255 7.27 10.79 13.02
N LYS A 256 8.52 10.37 12.72
CA LYS A 256 8.80 9.43 11.63
C LYS A 256 8.39 8.00 11.93
N THR A 257 8.27 7.64 13.22
CA THR A 257 7.87 6.27 13.60
C THR A 257 6.37 6.11 13.54
N THR A 258 5.92 5.28 12.59
CA THR A 258 4.51 4.97 12.33
C THR A 258 4.27 3.46 12.45
N PHE A 259 3.09 3.01 12.07
CA PHE A 259 2.74 1.60 12.00
C PHE A 259 1.94 1.26 10.74
N ILE A 260 1.92 -0.03 10.42
CA ILE A 260 1.01 -0.65 9.45
C ILE A 260 0.34 -1.81 10.17
N ALA A 261 -0.98 -1.77 10.31
CA ALA A 261 -1.77 -2.87 10.83
C ALA A 261 -2.57 -3.51 9.69
N MET A 262 -2.42 -4.82 9.46
CA MET A 262 -2.95 -5.49 8.28
C MET A 262 -3.62 -6.83 8.65
N ASN A 263 -4.74 -7.17 7.99
CA ASN A 263 -5.43 -8.45 8.21
C ASN A 263 -4.78 -9.63 7.48
N LYS A 264 -3.80 -9.39 6.62
CA LYS A 264 -3.02 -10.42 5.91
C LYS A 264 -1.62 -10.51 6.50
N THR A 265 -1.01 -11.69 6.42
CA THR A 265 0.40 -11.85 6.81
C THR A 265 1.30 -11.12 5.81
N GLY A 266 2.16 -10.24 6.33
CA GLY A 266 3.14 -9.52 5.53
C GLY A 266 4.32 -10.39 5.08
N ASN A 267 4.91 -10.04 3.95
CA ASN A 267 6.17 -10.64 3.50
C ASN A 267 7.37 -10.12 4.32
N ALA A 268 8.60 -10.51 3.94
CA ALA A 268 9.80 -10.10 4.67
C ALA A 268 10.05 -8.57 4.66
N GLN A 269 9.55 -7.83 3.66
CA GLN A 269 9.63 -6.36 3.68
C GLN A 269 8.93 -5.75 4.91
N LEU A 270 7.80 -6.31 5.30
CA LEU A 270 7.03 -5.85 6.44
C LEU A 270 7.47 -6.50 7.76
N SER A 271 7.73 -7.81 7.76
CA SER A 271 7.93 -8.61 8.99
C SER A 271 9.38 -8.72 9.45
N ALA A 272 10.37 -8.43 8.57
CA ALA A 272 11.79 -8.58 8.87
C ALA A 272 12.58 -7.31 8.46
N PRO A 273 12.75 -6.34 9.37
CA PRO A 273 13.47 -5.11 9.07
C PRO A 273 14.93 -5.41 8.66
N VAL A 274 15.45 -4.64 7.71
CA VAL A 274 16.84 -4.77 7.27
C VAL A 274 17.76 -4.17 8.33
N GLY A 275 18.67 -4.98 8.85
CA GLY A 275 19.73 -4.49 9.73
C GLY A 275 20.72 -3.61 8.98
N ASN A 276 21.27 -2.58 9.64
CA ASN A 276 22.23 -1.65 9.08
C ASN A 276 21.82 -1.07 7.71
N PRO A 277 20.69 -0.34 7.62
CA PRO A 277 20.29 0.33 6.39
C PRO A 277 21.39 1.34 5.94
N PRO A 278 21.42 1.75 4.67
CA PRO A 278 22.43 2.70 4.16
C PRO A 278 22.48 4.03 4.93
N ASN A 279 21.34 4.56 5.35
CA ASN A 279 21.26 5.67 6.29
C ASN A 279 21.02 5.13 7.71
N GLN A 280 21.94 5.43 8.63
CA GLN A 280 21.92 4.95 10.01
C GLN A 280 21.17 5.87 10.97
N ASP A 281 20.68 7.03 10.51
CA ASP A 281 19.89 7.93 11.32
C ASP A 281 18.66 7.23 11.91
N PHE A 282 18.14 7.79 12.97
CA PHE A 282 16.95 7.27 13.64
C PHE A 282 17.06 5.80 14.08
N LYS A 283 18.27 5.37 14.51
CA LYS A 283 18.49 4.05 15.12
C LYS A 283 18.00 2.89 14.22
N GLY A 284 18.28 2.98 12.93
CA GLY A 284 17.92 1.95 11.96
C GLY A 284 16.44 1.94 11.54
N LEU A 285 15.69 3.01 11.80
CA LEU A 285 14.28 3.14 11.40
C LEU A 285 14.08 2.87 9.90
N TYR A 286 15.01 3.30 9.06
CA TYR A 286 14.93 3.09 7.62
C TYR A 286 15.12 1.64 7.16
N GLY A 287 15.41 0.71 8.08
CA GLY A 287 15.36 -0.73 7.82
C GLY A 287 13.97 -1.33 7.80
N PHE A 288 12.96 -0.63 8.34
CA PHE A 288 11.56 -1.06 8.36
C PHE A 288 10.85 -0.73 7.04
N ALA A 289 9.65 -1.28 6.86
CA ALA A 289 8.74 -0.87 5.79
C ALA A 289 8.38 0.62 5.93
N SER A 290 8.06 1.26 4.81
CA SER A 290 7.67 2.66 4.77
C SER A 290 6.21 2.82 4.36
N GLN A 291 5.66 4.01 4.54
CA GLN A 291 4.32 4.34 4.05
C GLN A 291 4.25 4.36 2.52
N ALA A 292 5.36 4.54 1.81
CA ALA A 292 5.39 4.40 0.36
C ALA A 292 5.09 2.97 -0.11
N ASP A 293 5.22 1.97 0.76
CA ASP A 293 4.94 0.56 0.44
C ASP A 293 3.43 0.25 0.36
N ILE A 294 2.53 1.17 0.76
CA ILE A 294 1.09 0.93 0.84
C ILE A 294 0.45 0.84 -0.55
N SER A 295 0.60 1.85 -1.40
CA SER A 295 0.03 1.85 -2.75
C SER A 295 0.45 0.63 -3.57
N PRO A 296 1.75 0.26 -3.68
CA PRO A 296 2.14 -0.95 -4.39
C PRO A 296 1.58 -2.24 -3.76
N THR A 297 1.35 -2.27 -2.43
CA THR A 297 0.70 -3.39 -1.75
C THR A 297 -0.75 -3.55 -2.19
N VAL A 298 -1.53 -2.46 -2.15
CA VAL A 298 -2.94 -2.46 -2.55
C VAL A 298 -3.08 -2.83 -4.03
N LEU A 299 -2.26 -2.23 -4.90
CA LEU A 299 -2.29 -2.51 -6.34
C LEU A 299 -1.93 -3.96 -6.65
N ALA A 300 -0.89 -4.52 -6.01
CA ALA A 300 -0.51 -5.93 -6.17
C ALA A 300 -1.63 -6.87 -5.69
N TRP A 301 -2.29 -6.56 -4.57
CA TRP A 301 -3.43 -7.31 -4.06
C TRP A 301 -4.61 -7.30 -5.03
N LEU A 302 -4.91 -6.14 -5.63
CA LEU A 302 -5.97 -5.97 -6.62
C LEU A 302 -5.61 -6.53 -8.00
N GLY A 303 -4.41 -7.08 -8.19
CA GLY A 303 -3.97 -7.73 -9.42
C GLY A 303 -3.44 -6.79 -10.50
N VAL A 304 -3.17 -5.53 -10.15
CA VAL A 304 -2.57 -4.55 -11.07
C VAL A 304 -1.11 -4.94 -11.31
N LYS A 305 -0.77 -5.15 -12.58
CA LYS A 305 0.61 -5.42 -13.00
C LYS A 305 1.36 -4.10 -13.20
N PRO A 306 2.61 -3.98 -12.69
CA PRO A 306 3.38 -2.76 -12.88
C PRO A 306 3.74 -2.54 -14.35
N ASP A 307 3.52 -1.31 -14.83
CA ASP A 307 3.99 -0.88 -16.15
C ASP A 307 5.43 -0.35 -16.00
N LEU A 308 6.41 -1.17 -16.38
CA LEU A 308 7.83 -0.84 -16.22
C LEU A 308 8.28 0.32 -17.11
N THR A 309 7.54 0.67 -18.15
CA THR A 309 7.90 1.78 -19.05
C THR A 309 7.70 3.16 -18.39
N ARG A 310 6.90 3.23 -17.33
CA ARG A 310 6.58 4.45 -16.59
C ARG A 310 6.42 4.22 -15.08
N TYR A 311 7.05 3.17 -14.55
CA TYR A 311 6.95 2.88 -13.13
C TYR A 311 7.57 3.99 -12.28
N ALA A 312 6.82 4.50 -11.30
CA ALA A 312 7.17 5.69 -10.53
C ALA A 312 6.95 5.54 -9.01
N MET A 313 6.81 4.32 -8.49
CA MET A 313 6.67 4.12 -7.04
C MET A 313 8.01 3.82 -6.38
N ASP A 314 8.24 4.44 -5.22
CA ASP A 314 9.42 4.25 -4.38
C ASP A 314 9.28 3.03 -3.45
N GLY A 315 8.05 2.69 -3.10
CA GLY A 315 7.72 1.54 -2.27
C GLY A 315 7.66 0.23 -3.03
N MET A 316 7.50 -0.87 -2.28
CA MET A 316 7.27 -2.22 -2.81
C MET A 316 6.11 -2.90 -2.09
N PRO A 317 5.47 -3.92 -2.71
CA PRO A 317 4.41 -4.67 -2.05
C PRO A 317 4.86 -5.34 -0.75
N LEU A 318 4.01 -5.24 0.29
CA LEU A 318 4.20 -5.89 1.60
C LEU A 318 3.63 -7.30 1.65
N ILE A 319 3.11 -7.80 0.54
CA ILE A 319 2.57 -9.16 0.34
C ILE A 319 3.22 -9.79 -0.89
N GLY A 320 3.17 -11.11 -0.98
CA GLY A 320 3.77 -11.82 -2.12
C GLY A 320 5.30 -11.78 -2.15
N PRO A 321 5.93 -11.87 -3.34
CA PRO A 321 7.38 -11.85 -3.47
C PRO A 321 8.00 -10.53 -3.02
N VAL A 322 9.23 -10.60 -2.50
CA VAL A 322 10.02 -9.42 -2.15
C VAL A 322 10.94 -9.07 -3.33
N GLY A 323 10.96 -7.78 -3.69
CA GLY A 323 11.90 -7.23 -4.67
C GLY A 323 13.27 -6.92 -4.07
N VAL A 324 14.00 -5.99 -4.69
CA VAL A 324 15.23 -5.48 -4.10
C VAL A 324 14.91 -4.53 -2.95
N ARG A 325 15.67 -4.63 -1.86
CA ARG A 325 15.50 -3.79 -0.66
C ARG A 325 16.59 -2.74 -0.59
N GLN A 326 16.32 -1.62 0.07
CA GLN A 326 17.29 -0.56 0.32
C GLN A 326 17.96 -0.05 -0.96
N LEU A 327 17.18 0.12 -2.03
CA LEU A 327 17.69 0.70 -3.27
C LEU A 327 18.17 2.13 -3.02
N THR A 328 19.45 2.39 -3.34
CA THR A 328 20.04 3.73 -3.38
C THR A 328 20.52 4.04 -4.79
N VAL A 329 20.37 5.31 -5.18
CA VAL A 329 20.84 5.83 -6.47
C VAL A 329 21.61 7.10 -6.19
N GLN A 330 22.90 7.15 -6.58
CA GLN A 330 23.79 8.25 -6.23
C GLN A 330 24.70 8.61 -7.40
N GLN A 331 24.90 9.91 -7.64
CA GLN A 331 25.88 10.38 -8.58
C GLN A 331 27.28 10.26 -7.97
N GLN A 332 28.21 9.67 -8.71
CA GLN A 332 29.59 9.54 -8.28
C GLN A 332 30.29 10.91 -8.42
N PRO A 333 31.10 11.33 -7.44
CA PRO A 333 31.81 12.62 -7.47
C PRO A 333 32.72 12.78 -8.69
N GLU A 334 33.34 11.67 -9.11
CA GLU A 334 34.24 11.65 -10.27
C GLU A 334 33.52 11.04 -11.48
N GLY A 335 33.55 11.74 -12.61
CA GLY A 335 33.07 11.22 -13.90
C GLY A 335 31.57 11.25 -14.14
N GLY A 336 30.75 11.75 -13.19
CA GLY A 336 29.30 11.91 -13.39
C GLY A 336 28.49 10.63 -13.59
N GLN A 337 29.05 9.47 -13.29
CA GLN A 337 28.40 8.16 -13.38
C GLN A 337 27.38 7.99 -12.26
N ILE A 338 26.35 7.17 -12.49
CA ILE A 338 25.36 6.86 -11.47
C ILE A 338 25.63 5.46 -10.91
N SER A 339 25.74 5.38 -9.58
CA SER A 339 25.85 4.14 -8.84
C SER A 339 24.49 3.78 -8.23
N LEU A 340 24.00 2.58 -8.57
CA LEU A 340 22.88 1.94 -7.92
C LEU A 340 23.41 0.89 -6.95
N SER A 341 22.83 0.80 -5.75
CA SER A 341 23.07 -0.32 -4.84
C SER A 341 21.79 -0.76 -4.15
N TRP A 342 21.71 -2.05 -3.81
CA TRP A 342 20.52 -2.66 -3.21
C TRP A 342 20.90 -3.91 -2.41
N ARG A 343 19.91 -4.50 -1.75
CA ARG A 343 20.02 -5.82 -1.10
C ARG A 343 18.99 -6.76 -1.65
N THR A 344 19.30 -8.06 -1.65
CA THR A 344 18.37 -9.16 -1.92
C THR A 344 18.19 -10.00 -0.66
N GLU A 345 17.03 -10.63 -0.48
CA GLU A 345 16.77 -11.49 0.68
C GLU A 345 17.59 -12.79 0.58
N LYS A 346 17.33 -13.56 -0.45
CA LYS A 346 18.06 -14.81 -0.75
C LYS A 346 18.21 -14.96 -2.25
N PRO A 347 19.33 -15.50 -2.72
CA PRO A 347 19.47 -15.83 -4.12
C PRO A 347 18.37 -16.79 -4.58
N SER A 348 17.75 -16.48 -5.70
CA SER A 348 16.62 -17.23 -6.28
C SER A 348 16.91 -17.76 -7.68
N GLY A 349 18.06 -17.35 -8.26
CA GLY A 349 18.41 -17.63 -9.65
C GLY A 349 17.59 -16.79 -10.66
N LYS A 350 16.84 -15.80 -10.19
CA LYS A 350 16.10 -14.88 -11.06
C LYS A 350 16.97 -13.65 -11.37
N PRO A 351 16.90 -13.09 -12.60
CA PRO A 351 17.69 -11.91 -12.93
C PRO A 351 17.19 -10.67 -12.18
N VAL A 352 18.13 -9.79 -11.82
CA VAL A 352 17.87 -8.41 -11.43
C VAL A 352 17.94 -7.54 -12.69
N GLN A 353 16.83 -6.92 -13.05
CA GLN A 353 16.71 -6.07 -14.21
C GLN A 353 16.76 -4.60 -13.81
N ILE A 354 17.52 -3.79 -14.54
CA ILE A 354 17.70 -2.37 -14.29
C ILE A 354 17.16 -1.59 -15.47
N TYR A 355 16.24 -0.68 -15.18
CA TYR A 355 15.62 0.21 -16.15
C TYR A 355 16.03 1.66 -15.84
N ARG A 356 16.28 2.44 -16.89
CA ARG A 356 16.43 3.89 -16.85
C ARG A 356 15.35 4.50 -17.72
N ASP A 357 14.51 5.35 -17.13
CA ASP A 357 13.37 5.99 -17.81
C ASP A 357 12.52 5.01 -18.61
N GLY A 358 12.24 3.84 -18.00
CA GLY A 358 11.44 2.78 -18.60
C GLY A 358 12.15 1.90 -19.63
N GLN A 359 13.42 2.16 -19.94
CA GLN A 359 14.21 1.34 -20.86
C GLN A 359 15.13 0.38 -20.08
N LEU A 360 15.11 -0.91 -20.44
CA LEU A 360 15.99 -1.91 -19.87
C LEU A 360 17.44 -1.61 -20.28
N ILE A 361 18.32 -1.34 -19.31
CA ILE A 361 19.74 -1.03 -19.54
C ILE A 361 20.69 -2.14 -19.08
N ALA A 362 20.27 -3.00 -18.14
CA ALA A 362 21.07 -4.11 -17.66
C ALA A 362 20.21 -5.26 -17.13
N SER A 363 20.75 -6.48 -17.20
CA SER A 363 20.23 -7.67 -16.54
C SER A 363 21.38 -8.39 -15.85
N LEU A 364 21.31 -8.49 -14.52
CA LEU A 364 22.36 -9.00 -13.64
C LEU A 364 21.90 -10.27 -12.95
N THR A 365 22.78 -10.94 -12.23
CA THR A 365 22.40 -12.04 -11.34
C THR A 365 21.87 -11.49 -10.02
N ASP A 366 21.09 -12.28 -9.27
CA ASP A 366 20.61 -11.90 -7.94
C ASP A 366 21.68 -11.96 -6.83
N HIS A 367 22.92 -12.31 -7.19
CA HIS A 367 24.11 -12.14 -6.37
C HIS A 367 24.75 -10.75 -6.51
N ASP A 368 24.40 -10.02 -7.57
CA ASP A 368 24.88 -8.67 -7.78
C ASP A 368 24.04 -7.69 -6.94
N HIS A 369 24.72 -6.81 -6.23
CA HIS A 369 24.11 -5.82 -5.33
C HIS A 369 24.45 -4.38 -5.72
N ARG A 370 25.07 -4.21 -6.89
CA ARG A 370 25.52 -2.91 -7.40
C ARG A 370 25.51 -2.90 -8.92
N TYR A 371 25.21 -1.71 -9.47
CA TYR A 371 25.38 -1.40 -10.89
C TYR A 371 25.92 0.03 -11.04
N ILE A 372 26.76 0.26 -12.06
CA ILE A 372 27.25 1.60 -12.41
C ILE A 372 26.80 1.92 -13.82
N ASP A 373 25.93 2.91 -13.95
CA ASP A 373 25.51 3.47 -15.23
C ASP A 373 26.52 4.56 -15.65
N LYS A 374 27.23 4.29 -16.74
CA LYS A 374 28.23 5.18 -17.33
C LYS A 374 27.68 6.04 -18.47
N ASP A 375 26.53 5.68 -19.00
CA ASP A 375 25.95 6.27 -20.22
C ASP A 375 25.18 7.59 -19.96
N VAL A 376 25.14 8.03 -18.69
CA VAL A 376 24.52 9.31 -18.29
C VAL A 376 25.54 10.43 -18.09
N GLN A 377 26.82 10.17 -18.34
CA GLN A 377 27.87 11.15 -18.16
C GLN A 377 27.65 12.38 -19.07
N GLY A 378 27.66 13.59 -18.48
CA GLY A 378 27.40 14.85 -19.17
C GLY A 378 25.92 15.15 -19.44
N GLN A 379 24.97 14.30 -19.00
CA GLN A 379 23.54 14.57 -19.06
C GLN A 379 23.10 15.46 -17.87
N ASN A 380 22.02 16.21 -18.07
CA ASN A 380 21.35 17.01 -17.04
C ASN A 380 19.87 16.65 -17.01
N GLY A 381 19.21 16.88 -15.87
CA GLY A 381 17.78 16.66 -15.69
C GLY A 381 17.47 15.54 -14.71
N VAL A 382 16.19 15.16 -14.65
CA VAL A 382 15.71 14.11 -13.75
C VAL A 382 15.70 12.77 -14.47
N VAL A 383 16.27 11.76 -13.82
CA VAL A 383 16.32 10.38 -14.34
C VAL A 383 15.65 9.45 -13.33
N ASN A 384 14.83 8.53 -13.81
CA ASN A 384 14.16 7.52 -13.01
C ASN A 384 14.81 6.15 -13.19
N TYR A 385 15.41 5.60 -12.15
CA TYR A 385 15.91 4.23 -12.13
C TYR A 385 14.90 3.29 -11.48
N THR A 386 14.60 2.18 -12.15
CA THR A 386 13.77 1.10 -11.60
C THR A 386 14.56 -0.19 -11.58
N VAL A 387 14.62 -0.85 -10.43
CA VAL A 387 15.26 -2.16 -10.26
C VAL A 387 14.17 -3.19 -9.98
N VAL A 388 14.16 -4.26 -10.75
CA VAL A 388 13.14 -5.30 -10.72
C VAL A 388 13.74 -6.64 -10.33
N LEU A 389 13.20 -7.27 -9.30
CA LEU A 389 13.48 -8.65 -8.92
C LEU A 389 12.13 -9.35 -8.63
N HIS A 390 11.95 -10.61 -9.06
CA HIS A 390 10.70 -11.37 -8.89
C HIS A 390 9.45 -10.67 -9.44
N GLN A 391 9.60 -9.84 -10.48
CA GLN A 391 8.54 -8.98 -11.04
C GLN A 391 8.09 -7.86 -10.09
N VAL A 392 8.83 -7.60 -9.02
CA VAL A 392 8.60 -6.51 -8.08
C VAL A 392 9.55 -5.36 -8.41
N PRO A 393 9.06 -4.24 -8.95
CA PRO A 393 9.86 -3.05 -9.21
C PRO A 393 9.97 -2.17 -7.97
N VAL A 394 11.10 -1.49 -7.84
CA VAL A 394 11.34 -0.39 -6.90
C VAL A 394 12.06 0.70 -7.66
N SER A 395 11.62 1.96 -7.55
CA SER A 395 12.25 3.03 -8.30
C SER A 395 12.77 4.17 -7.41
N ARG A 396 13.74 4.92 -7.95
CA ARG A 396 14.31 6.13 -7.34
C ARG A 396 14.56 7.18 -8.41
N LEU A 397 14.21 8.43 -8.10
CA LEU A 397 14.62 9.58 -8.90
C LEU A 397 16.04 10.02 -8.52
N ILE A 398 16.73 10.58 -9.50
CA ILE A 398 17.95 11.36 -9.28
C ILE A 398 17.96 12.56 -10.22
N THR A 399 18.40 13.70 -9.71
CA THR A 399 18.63 14.90 -10.53
C THR A 399 20.11 14.96 -10.89
N LEU A 400 20.39 14.91 -12.19
CA LEU A 400 21.74 15.00 -12.75
C LEU A 400 22.14 16.46 -12.93
N GLY A 401 23.43 16.78 -12.74
CA GLY A 401 23.95 18.13 -12.99
C GLY A 401 23.77 19.13 -11.86
N SER A 402 23.04 18.80 -10.79
CA SER A 402 23.07 19.59 -9.56
C SER A 402 24.34 19.26 -8.78
N LYS A 403 25.16 20.26 -8.45
CA LYS A 403 26.14 20.08 -7.37
C LYS A 403 25.36 19.64 -6.13
N ALA A 404 25.76 18.55 -5.50
CA ALA A 404 25.22 18.19 -4.20
C ALA A 404 25.26 19.40 -3.26
N PRO A 405 24.22 19.64 -2.45
CA PRO A 405 24.18 20.76 -1.52
C PRO A 405 25.30 20.69 -0.50
#